data_cc67891e8b12e9cba9ef3bac8999eec8
#
_entry.id   cc67891e8b12e9cba9ef3bac8999eec8
#
_cell.length_a   1.000
_cell.length_b   1.000
_cell.length_c   1.000
_cell.angle_alpha   90.00
_cell.angle_beta   90.00
_cell.angle_gamma   90.00
#
_symmetry.space_group_name_H-M   'P 1'
#
loop_
_entity.id
_entity.type
_entity.pdbx_description
1 polymer ?
#
loop_
_entity_poly.entity_id
_entity_poly.type
_entity_poly.pdbx_seq_one_letter_code
_entity_poly.pdbx_strand_id
1 'polypeptide(L)'
;MNDTPNELPLEALTDREVGIKLLGIGGGGSNAVDRLKMENLDRLQLAVVNTDFKALSTSPVQDKVLIGTSVTRGLSAGGDPTLGYAAADADRDKIAEVVRGSDLVFLVAGLGGGTGSGATPVVAEVAMEAGALVIAFVTLPFSFEGGRRRKQAEEALAELRANCHAVIPLANDLLLQEGTEQTSVLDAFARADVWIGRGVKSIWGMLARTGLINLDFQALRQAFQQRGGKTLFGLGVGEGENAPLAAFNDLKQCPLLHTPEFARKADRLMVNITGGADLSLTRVNELMTAVTEEFGKEAHVIMGAVIDESLQGKVEVCVLGTTDLGGRNFVRRPAPAARKPEKPAASSTSTAAETNPTVKTTLTAESGSRSPVLATTVHNGAKKPEQEEFGFGGSGPETARGSFDKSDRNLFEGQDLDVPTYLRKGIKISV
;
A
#
# COMPACT_ATOMS: atom_id res chain seq x y z
N MET A 1 37.35 -23.26 35.91
CA MET A 1 36.42 -23.62 34.84
C MET A 1 36.35 -22.42 33.96
N ASN A 2 37.05 -22.50 32.82
CA ASN A 2 37.09 -21.40 31.84
C ASN A 2 35.94 -21.59 30.85
N ASP A 3 34.92 -20.75 31.01
CA ASP A 3 33.89 -20.57 29.98
C ASP A 3 34.50 -19.72 28.85
N THR A 4 35.07 -20.37 27.86
CA THR A 4 35.32 -19.73 26.55
C THR A 4 33.99 -19.52 25.85
N PRO A 5 33.69 -18.31 25.36
CA PRO A 5 32.51 -18.10 24.53
C PRO A 5 32.58 -19.02 23.32
N ASN A 6 31.48 -19.71 23.05
CA ASN A 6 31.32 -20.62 21.91
C ASN A 6 31.40 -19.78 20.62
N GLU A 7 32.64 -19.57 20.12
CA GLU A 7 32.84 -18.96 18.81
C GLU A 7 32.29 -19.93 17.76
N LEU A 8 31.25 -19.50 17.08
CA LEU A 8 30.72 -20.23 15.92
C LEU A 8 31.87 -20.43 14.91
N PRO A 9 32.03 -21.62 14.32
CA PRO A 9 33.06 -21.89 13.33
C PRO A 9 32.95 -20.84 12.21
N LEU A 10 34.08 -20.28 11.81
CA LEU A 10 34.18 -19.25 10.76
C LEU A 10 33.53 -19.71 9.44
N GLU A 11 33.56 -21.02 9.17
CA GLU A 11 32.91 -21.68 8.02
C GLU A 11 31.36 -21.60 8.07
N ALA A 12 30.75 -21.48 9.25
CA ALA A 12 29.30 -21.29 9.40
C ALA A 12 28.84 -19.84 9.18
N LEU A 13 29.79 -18.89 9.15
CA LEU A 13 29.52 -17.46 8.95
C LEU A 13 29.73 -16.99 7.51
N THR A 14 30.45 -17.79 6.69
CA THR A 14 30.89 -17.35 5.35
C THR A 14 29.90 -17.63 4.23
N ASP A 15 28.81 -18.40 4.48
CA ASP A 15 27.91 -18.87 3.41
C ASP A 15 26.43 -18.53 3.65
N ARG A 16 26.15 -17.63 4.59
CA ARG A 16 24.75 -17.21 4.79
C ARG A 16 24.34 -16.22 3.70
N GLU A 17 23.64 -16.72 2.69
CA GLU A 17 22.99 -15.90 1.67
C GLU A 17 21.92 -14.98 2.31
N VAL A 18 21.83 -13.74 1.82
CA VAL A 18 20.81 -12.78 2.25
C VAL A 18 19.43 -13.31 1.85
N GLY A 19 18.58 -13.55 2.83
CA GLY A 19 17.20 -13.97 2.61
C GLY A 19 16.36 -12.79 2.12
N ILE A 20 15.95 -12.83 0.84
CA ILE A 20 15.15 -11.74 0.23
C ILE A 20 13.74 -12.25 -0.07
N LYS A 21 12.74 -11.58 0.47
CA LYS A 21 11.33 -11.92 0.23
C LYS A 21 10.55 -10.73 -0.32
N LEU A 22 9.67 -10.99 -1.27
CA LEU A 22 8.74 -10.02 -1.85
C LEU A 22 7.32 -10.44 -1.53
N LEU A 23 6.59 -9.55 -0.85
CA LEU A 23 5.18 -9.76 -0.49
C LEU A 23 4.27 -8.82 -1.26
N GLY A 24 3.35 -9.39 -2.02
CA GLY A 24 2.24 -8.66 -2.65
C GLY A 24 1.04 -8.61 -1.71
N ILE A 25 0.58 -7.40 -1.34
CA ILE A 25 -0.48 -7.21 -0.36
C ILE A 25 -1.72 -6.62 -1.02
N GLY A 26 -2.85 -7.32 -0.84
CA GLY A 26 -4.12 -6.97 -1.48
C GLY A 26 -4.10 -7.19 -3.00
N GLY A 27 -5.16 -6.80 -3.72
CA GLY A 27 -5.31 -7.08 -5.14
C GLY A 27 -4.20 -6.47 -6.01
N GLY A 28 -3.90 -5.18 -5.84
CA GLY A 28 -2.85 -4.50 -6.63
C GLY A 28 -1.46 -5.09 -6.38
N GLY A 29 -1.10 -5.32 -5.10
CA GLY A 29 0.19 -5.92 -4.76
C GLY A 29 0.32 -7.36 -5.29
N SER A 30 -0.74 -8.16 -5.21
CA SER A 30 -0.75 -9.52 -5.76
C SER A 30 -0.51 -9.51 -7.26
N ASN A 31 -1.17 -8.64 -8.02
CA ASN A 31 -1.00 -8.54 -9.47
C ASN A 31 0.44 -8.20 -9.87
N ALA A 32 1.07 -7.27 -9.16
CA ALA A 32 2.47 -6.90 -9.42
C ALA A 32 3.43 -8.07 -9.15
N VAL A 33 3.22 -8.81 -8.06
CA VAL A 33 4.05 -9.99 -7.73
C VAL A 33 3.80 -11.15 -8.70
N ASP A 34 2.55 -11.35 -9.15
CA ASP A 34 2.21 -12.36 -10.14
C ASP A 34 2.96 -12.12 -11.47
N ARG A 35 3.11 -10.86 -11.88
CA ARG A 35 3.92 -10.50 -13.07
C ARG A 35 5.39 -10.80 -12.85
N LEU A 36 5.95 -10.40 -11.70
CA LEU A 36 7.35 -10.63 -11.37
C LEU A 36 7.71 -12.11 -11.30
N LYS A 37 6.77 -12.98 -10.92
CA LYS A 37 6.97 -14.43 -10.95
C LYS A 37 7.33 -14.94 -12.35
N MET A 38 6.78 -14.34 -13.40
CA MET A 38 7.05 -14.73 -14.79
C MET A 38 8.49 -14.43 -15.23
N GLU A 39 9.20 -13.58 -14.48
CA GLU A 39 10.56 -13.16 -14.81
C GLU A 39 11.67 -14.01 -14.18
N ASN A 40 11.27 -14.97 -13.33
CA ASN A 40 12.14 -16.00 -12.75
C ASN A 40 13.41 -15.45 -12.09
N LEU A 41 13.22 -14.56 -11.10
CA LEU A 41 14.30 -13.97 -10.33
C LEU A 41 14.82 -14.98 -9.29
N ASP A 42 16.04 -15.46 -9.52
CA ASP A 42 16.69 -16.41 -8.62
C ASP A 42 16.84 -15.84 -7.21
N ARG A 43 16.65 -16.70 -6.19
CA ARG A 43 16.81 -16.34 -4.76
C ARG A 43 15.78 -15.33 -4.23
N LEU A 44 14.86 -14.83 -5.03
CA LEU A 44 13.75 -14.00 -4.57
C LEU A 44 12.55 -14.87 -4.20
N GLN A 45 12.25 -14.95 -2.92
CA GLN A 45 11.07 -15.66 -2.44
C GLN A 45 9.83 -14.77 -2.61
N LEU A 46 8.79 -15.31 -3.24
CA LEU A 46 7.56 -14.57 -3.52
C LEU A 46 6.43 -15.09 -2.65
N ALA A 47 5.67 -14.16 -2.06
CA ALA A 47 4.43 -14.49 -1.35
C ALA A 47 3.34 -13.45 -1.64
N VAL A 48 2.08 -13.86 -1.53
CA VAL A 48 0.93 -12.97 -1.65
C VAL A 48 0.05 -13.04 -0.42
N VAL A 49 -0.34 -11.89 0.10
CA VAL A 49 -1.15 -11.71 1.30
C VAL A 49 -2.44 -11.00 0.92
N ASN A 50 -3.60 -11.61 1.18
CA ASN A 50 -4.87 -10.98 0.81
C ASN A 50 -5.99 -11.42 1.77
N THR A 51 -7.04 -10.60 1.85
CA THR A 51 -8.30 -10.92 2.52
C THR A 51 -9.31 -11.59 1.59
N ASP A 52 -9.04 -11.62 0.28
CA ASP A 52 -9.90 -12.20 -0.75
C ASP A 52 -9.39 -13.58 -1.16
N PHE A 53 -10.15 -14.62 -0.80
CA PHE A 53 -9.82 -16.02 -1.13
C PHE A 53 -9.79 -16.26 -2.65
N LYS A 54 -10.73 -15.66 -3.38
CA LYS A 54 -10.83 -15.87 -4.83
C LYS A 54 -9.61 -15.29 -5.53
N ALA A 55 -9.22 -14.06 -5.18
CA ALA A 55 -8.01 -13.44 -5.72
C ALA A 55 -6.76 -14.27 -5.42
N LEU A 56 -6.61 -14.76 -4.19
CA LEU A 56 -5.48 -15.65 -3.82
C LEU A 56 -5.47 -16.94 -4.61
N SER A 57 -6.64 -17.55 -4.85
CA SER A 57 -6.72 -18.83 -5.56
C SER A 57 -6.23 -18.75 -7.00
N THR A 58 -6.41 -17.60 -7.65
CA THR A 58 -6.00 -17.36 -9.05
C THR A 58 -4.54 -16.96 -9.21
N SER A 59 -3.86 -16.53 -8.16
CA SER A 59 -2.44 -16.17 -8.21
C SER A 59 -1.57 -17.38 -8.55
N PRO A 60 -0.55 -17.26 -9.41
CA PRO A 60 0.43 -18.32 -9.70
C PRO A 60 1.49 -18.47 -8.61
N VAL A 61 1.56 -17.56 -7.63
CA VAL A 61 2.52 -17.62 -6.52
C VAL A 61 2.18 -18.80 -5.61
N GLN A 62 3.20 -19.51 -5.10
CA GLN A 62 3.01 -20.68 -4.25
C GLN A 62 2.62 -20.30 -2.82
N ASP A 63 3.37 -19.36 -2.24
CA ASP A 63 3.15 -18.89 -0.87
C ASP A 63 1.97 -17.92 -0.83
N LYS A 64 0.83 -18.39 -0.38
CA LYS A 64 -0.43 -17.63 -0.32
C LYS A 64 -0.91 -17.53 1.11
N VAL A 65 -1.14 -16.33 1.58
CA VAL A 65 -1.59 -16.06 2.95
C VAL A 65 -2.96 -15.41 2.93
N LEU A 66 -3.97 -16.17 3.30
CA LEU A 66 -5.30 -15.61 3.55
C LEU A 66 -5.36 -15.07 4.97
N ILE A 67 -5.55 -13.75 5.09
CA ILE A 67 -5.64 -13.05 6.37
C ILE A 67 -7.08 -12.65 6.69
N GLY A 68 -7.39 -12.55 7.99
CA GLY A 68 -8.63 -11.99 8.50
C GLY A 68 -9.87 -12.81 8.13
N THR A 69 -9.80 -14.13 8.08
CA THR A 69 -10.98 -14.98 7.81
C THR A 69 -12.07 -14.79 8.86
N SER A 70 -11.72 -14.48 10.10
CA SER A 70 -12.66 -14.14 11.18
C SER A 70 -13.36 -12.80 10.97
N VAL A 71 -12.74 -11.87 10.24
CA VAL A 71 -13.21 -10.50 10.00
C VAL A 71 -13.96 -10.39 8.67
N THR A 72 -13.33 -10.87 7.57
CA THR A 72 -13.82 -10.68 6.20
C THR A 72 -14.50 -11.92 5.61
N ARG A 73 -14.38 -13.08 6.26
CA ARG A 73 -14.86 -14.39 5.76
C ARG A 73 -14.30 -14.76 4.38
N GLY A 74 -13.15 -14.22 4.01
CA GLY A 74 -12.53 -14.44 2.70
C GLY A 74 -13.16 -13.64 1.55
N LEU A 75 -14.02 -12.64 1.84
CA LEU A 75 -14.79 -11.88 0.86
C LEU A 75 -14.17 -10.48 0.57
N SER A 76 -12.87 -10.30 0.85
CA SER A 76 -12.20 -9.00 0.72
C SER A 76 -12.57 -7.98 1.81
N ALA A 77 -11.79 -6.90 1.93
CA ALA A 77 -12.07 -5.81 2.87
C ALA A 77 -12.99 -4.72 2.27
N GLY A 78 -13.54 -4.93 1.07
CA GLY A 78 -14.57 -4.08 0.48
C GLY A 78 -14.21 -2.60 0.30
N GLY A 79 -12.92 -2.26 0.20
CA GLY A 79 -12.46 -0.86 0.10
C GLY A 79 -12.41 -0.13 1.45
N ASP A 80 -12.53 -0.83 2.58
CA ASP A 80 -12.42 -0.28 3.93
C ASP A 80 -11.05 -0.63 4.54
N PRO A 81 -10.13 0.34 4.73
CA PRO A 81 -8.83 0.11 5.35
C PRO A 81 -8.91 -0.39 6.79
N THR A 82 -9.96 -0.03 7.54
CA THR A 82 -10.14 -0.51 8.92
C THR A 82 -10.37 -2.02 8.98
N LEU A 83 -11.13 -2.57 8.02
CA LEU A 83 -11.30 -4.01 7.88
C LEU A 83 -10.01 -4.69 7.42
N GLY A 84 -9.25 -4.04 6.53
CA GLY A 84 -7.94 -4.52 6.10
C GLY A 84 -6.94 -4.60 7.26
N TYR A 85 -6.89 -3.56 8.08
CA TYR A 85 -6.08 -3.51 9.30
C TYR A 85 -6.48 -4.62 10.29
N ALA A 86 -7.77 -4.70 10.62
CA ALA A 86 -8.27 -5.71 11.56
C ALA A 86 -8.02 -7.14 11.07
N ALA A 87 -8.08 -7.36 9.76
CA ALA A 87 -7.78 -8.65 9.14
C ALA A 87 -6.30 -9.04 9.29
N ALA A 88 -5.39 -8.11 9.11
CA ALA A 88 -3.96 -8.35 9.26
C ALA A 88 -3.58 -8.49 10.74
N ASP A 89 -4.15 -7.66 11.62
CA ASP A 89 -3.89 -7.69 13.06
C ASP A 89 -4.37 -9.00 13.69
N ALA A 90 -5.50 -9.55 13.24
CA ALA A 90 -6.00 -10.84 13.70
C ALA A 90 -5.11 -12.03 13.32
N ASP A 91 -4.31 -11.91 12.27
CA ASP A 91 -3.47 -12.98 11.72
C ASP A 91 -1.97 -12.62 11.71
N ARG A 92 -1.50 -11.79 12.66
CA ARG A 92 -0.08 -11.39 12.80
C ARG A 92 0.86 -12.59 12.84
N ASP A 93 0.46 -13.67 13.48
CA ASP A 93 1.26 -14.90 13.57
C ASP A 93 1.50 -15.55 12.21
N LYS A 94 0.48 -15.56 11.33
CA LYS A 94 0.63 -16.08 9.95
C LYS A 94 1.58 -15.20 9.13
N ILE A 95 1.49 -13.89 9.32
CA ILE A 95 2.38 -12.92 8.67
C ILE A 95 3.81 -13.11 9.16
N ALA A 96 4.00 -13.27 10.49
CA ALA A 96 5.31 -13.51 11.09
C ALA A 96 5.97 -14.79 10.55
N GLU A 97 5.18 -15.86 10.35
CA GLU A 97 5.67 -17.11 9.75
C GLU A 97 6.21 -16.88 8.34
N VAL A 98 5.48 -16.11 7.53
CA VAL A 98 5.87 -15.84 6.13
C VAL A 98 7.15 -15.02 6.04
N VAL A 99 7.36 -14.05 6.93
CA VAL A 99 8.55 -13.19 6.92
C VAL A 99 9.73 -13.75 7.68
N ARG A 100 9.54 -14.88 8.36
CA ARG A 100 10.57 -15.52 9.19
C ARG A 100 11.85 -15.80 8.40
N GLY A 101 13.00 -15.44 8.96
CA GLY A 101 14.32 -15.70 8.37
C GLY A 101 14.67 -14.81 7.18
N SER A 102 13.83 -13.85 6.83
CA SER A 102 14.14 -12.88 5.79
C SER A 102 15.00 -11.74 6.35
N ASP A 103 16.08 -11.42 5.66
CA ASP A 103 16.94 -10.26 5.98
C ASP A 103 16.39 -8.98 5.34
N LEU A 104 15.79 -9.11 4.14
CA LEU A 104 15.16 -8.03 3.38
C LEU A 104 13.74 -8.44 2.97
N VAL A 105 12.78 -7.59 3.26
CA VAL A 105 11.38 -7.77 2.85
C VAL A 105 10.96 -6.59 1.97
N PHE A 106 10.64 -6.88 0.73
CA PHE A 106 9.93 -5.95 -0.14
C PHE A 106 8.43 -6.11 0.05
N LEU A 107 7.74 -5.01 0.26
CA LEU A 107 6.29 -4.95 0.29
C LEU A 107 5.80 -4.26 -0.98
N VAL A 108 4.83 -4.85 -1.66
CA VAL A 108 4.17 -4.25 -2.82
C VAL A 108 2.69 -4.15 -2.55
N ALA A 109 2.13 -2.95 -2.64
CA ALA A 109 0.71 -2.73 -2.39
C ALA A 109 0.14 -1.57 -3.22
N GLY A 110 -1.12 -1.71 -3.65
CA GLY A 110 -1.91 -0.59 -4.14
C GLY A 110 -2.64 0.09 -2.99
N LEU A 111 -2.35 1.37 -2.75
CA LEU A 111 -3.01 2.16 -1.72
C LEU A 111 -4.32 2.78 -2.23
N GLY A 112 -5.23 3.11 -1.32
CA GLY A 112 -6.58 3.61 -1.63
C GLY A 112 -7.66 2.53 -1.65
N GLY A 113 -7.27 1.24 -1.51
CA GLY A 113 -8.17 0.11 -1.30
C GLY A 113 -8.22 -0.33 0.17
N GLY A 114 -9.06 -1.31 0.49
CA GLY A 114 -9.21 -1.81 1.87
C GLY A 114 -7.99 -2.61 2.33
N THR A 115 -7.70 -3.74 1.68
CA THR A 115 -6.61 -4.63 2.07
C THR A 115 -5.24 -3.99 1.92
N GLY A 116 -4.95 -3.40 0.74
CA GLY A 116 -3.64 -2.78 0.49
C GLY A 116 -3.33 -1.66 1.47
N SER A 117 -4.30 -0.76 1.74
CA SER A 117 -4.08 0.36 2.67
C SER A 117 -4.04 -0.06 4.13
N GLY A 118 -4.93 -0.99 4.54
CA GLY A 118 -5.05 -1.37 5.95
C GLY A 118 -4.06 -2.43 6.39
N ALA A 119 -3.81 -3.46 5.58
CA ALA A 119 -2.96 -4.57 5.97
C ALA A 119 -1.46 -4.28 5.82
N THR A 120 -1.05 -3.46 4.83
CA THR A 120 0.38 -3.24 4.57
C THR A 120 1.15 -2.65 5.74
N PRO A 121 0.63 -1.66 6.51
CA PRO A 121 1.31 -1.15 7.70
C PRO A 121 1.53 -2.23 8.76
N VAL A 122 0.57 -3.12 8.97
CA VAL A 122 0.69 -4.23 9.93
C VAL A 122 1.74 -5.24 9.47
N VAL A 123 1.73 -5.60 8.18
CA VAL A 123 2.75 -6.50 7.59
C VAL A 123 4.14 -5.89 7.71
N ALA A 124 4.28 -4.58 7.49
CA ALA A 124 5.53 -3.87 7.67
C ALA A 124 6.03 -3.93 9.12
N GLU A 125 5.15 -3.68 10.07
CA GLU A 125 5.46 -3.75 11.51
C GLU A 125 5.95 -5.14 11.89
N VAL A 126 5.23 -6.20 11.50
CA VAL A 126 5.59 -7.59 11.78
C VAL A 126 6.95 -7.96 11.14
N ALA A 127 7.20 -7.54 9.90
CA ALA A 127 8.47 -7.80 9.23
C ALA A 127 9.64 -7.10 9.94
N MET A 128 9.41 -5.88 10.42
CA MET A 128 10.41 -5.14 11.20
C MET A 128 10.65 -5.74 12.58
N GLU A 129 9.61 -6.22 13.25
CA GLU A 129 9.73 -6.96 14.53
C GLU A 129 10.53 -8.25 14.35
N ALA A 130 10.42 -8.89 13.18
CA ALA A 130 11.25 -10.04 12.80
C ALA A 130 12.71 -9.68 12.49
N GLY A 131 13.08 -8.39 12.49
CA GLY A 131 14.44 -7.90 12.26
C GLY A 131 14.81 -7.67 10.79
N ALA A 132 13.87 -7.81 9.86
CA ALA A 132 14.10 -7.58 8.44
C ALA A 132 14.27 -6.09 8.12
N LEU A 133 15.07 -5.78 7.11
CA LEU A 133 15.01 -4.49 6.42
C LEU A 133 13.73 -4.46 5.57
N VAL A 134 12.88 -3.46 5.74
CA VAL A 134 11.59 -3.37 5.04
C VAL A 134 11.58 -2.18 4.08
N ILE A 135 11.38 -2.48 2.80
CA ILE A 135 11.27 -1.50 1.71
C ILE A 135 9.90 -1.70 1.03
N ALA A 136 9.06 -0.67 1.05
CA ALA A 136 7.74 -0.73 0.45
C ALA A 136 7.68 0.03 -0.89
N PHE A 137 7.24 -0.64 -1.94
CA PHE A 137 6.83 -0.05 -3.21
C PHE A 137 5.31 0.03 -3.23
N VAL A 138 4.77 1.23 -3.33
CA VAL A 138 3.32 1.41 -3.25
C VAL A 138 2.80 2.27 -4.40
N THR A 139 1.67 1.88 -4.98
CA THR A 139 0.99 2.71 -5.98
C THR A 139 -0.06 3.58 -5.32
N LEU A 140 -0.13 4.84 -5.74
CA LEU A 140 -1.20 5.77 -5.38
C LEU A 140 -2.27 5.75 -6.47
N PRO A 141 -3.55 5.87 -6.10
CA PRO A 141 -4.65 5.78 -7.06
C PRO A 141 -4.59 6.89 -8.10
N PHE A 142 -5.11 6.59 -9.28
CA PHE A 142 -5.37 7.59 -10.30
C PHE A 142 -6.37 8.65 -9.82
N SER A 143 -6.24 9.87 -10.32
CA SER A 143 -7.16 10.97 -9.98
C SER A 143 -8.62 10.64 -10.28
N PHE A 144 -8.90 9.86 -11.33
CA PHE A 144 -10.25 9.43 -11.71
C PHE A 144 -10.86 8.40 -10.75
N GLU A 145 -10.07 7.74 -9.89
CA GLU A 145 -10.56 6.80 -8.89
C GLU A 145 -11.27 7.49 -7.70
N GLY A 146 -11.16 8.81 -7.62
CA GLY A 146 -11.92 9.65 -6.70
C GLY A 146 -11.19 10.02 -5.41
N GLY A 147 -11.62 11.14 -4.81
CA GLY A 147 -10.98 11.77 -3.65
C GLY A 147 -10.96 10.91 -2.39
N ARG A 148 -11.95 10.02 -2.21
CA ARG A 148 -11.97 9.08 -1.07
C ARG A 148 -10.77 8.13 -1.12
N ARG A 149 -10.50 7.52 -2.27
CA ARG A 149 -9.35 6.60 -2.44
C ARG A 149 -8.04 7.33 -2.25
N ARG A 150 -7.93 8.54 -2.77
CA ARG A 150 -6.74 9.38 -2.59
C ARG A 150 -6.46 9.64 -1.11
N LYS A 151 -7.47 10.07 -0.35
CA LYS A 151 -7.34 10.32 1.08
C LYS A 151 -6.93 9.06 1.86
N GLN A 152 -7.56 7.93 1.57
CA GLN A 152 -7.19 6.63 2.18
C GLN A 152 -5.74 6.24 1.84
N ALA A 153 -5.28 6.51 0.62
CA ALA A 153 -3.91 6.24 0.20
C ALA A 153 -2.90 7.15 0.93
N GLU A 154 -3.20 8.43 1.10
CA GLU A 154 -2.35 9.38 1.82
C GLU A 154 -2.21 9.01 3.31
N GLU A 155 -3.31 8.61 3.96
CA GLU A 155 -3.32 8.14 5.35
C GLU A 155 -2.46 6.87 5.51
N ALA A 156 -2.66 5.87 4.63
CA ALA A 156 -1.88 4.64 4.64
C ALA A 156 -0.40 4.88 4.33
N LEU A 157 -0.08 5.81 3.42
CA LEU A 157 1.30 6.19 3.11
C LEU A 157 2.00 6.81 4.32
N ALA A 158 1.30 7.64 5.09
CA ALA A 158 1.84 8.23 6.31
C ALA A 158 2.14 7.16 7.37
N GLU A 159 1.25 6.17 7.55
CA GLU A 159 1.47 5.05 8.45
C GLU A 159 2.64 4.16 8.00
N LEU A 160 2.74 3.86 6.70
CA LEU A 160 3.84 3.08 6.15
C LEU A 160 5.19 3.75 6.37
N ARG A 161 5.28 5.07 6.21
CA ARG A 161 6.52 5.81 6.48
C ARG A 161 6.99 5.70 7.93
N ALA A 162 6.08 5.54 8.87
CA ALA A 162 6.42 5.30 10.27
C ALA A 162 6.88 3.85 10.53
N ASN A 163 6.40 2.89 9.72
CA ASN A 163 6.55 1.46 9.91
C ASN A 163 7.46 0.78 8.84
N CYS A 164 8.13 1.52 7.99
CA CYS A 164 9.09 0.99 7.03
C CYS A 164 10.42 1.73 7.12
N HIS A 165 11.47 1.10 6.65
CA HIS A 165 12.78 1.73 6.49
C HIS A 165 12.80 2.66 5.27
N ALA A 166 12.14 2.25 4.18
CA ALA A 166 11.95 3.06 2.99
C ALA A 166 10.55 2.84 2.41
N VAL A 167 9.94 3.91 1.90
CA VAL A 167 8.68 3.83 1.16
C VAL A 167 8.83 4.58 -0.14
N ILE A 168 8.63 3.87 -1.24
CA ILE A 168 8.76 4.37 -2.62
C ILE A 168 7.35 4.44 -3.22
N PRO A 169 6.70 5.61 -3.19
CA PRO A 169 5.39 5.76 -3.78
C PRO A 169 5.48 6.04 -5.27
N LEU A 170 4.66 5.37 -6.05
CA LEU A 170 4.43 5.62 -7.46
C LEU A 170 3.04 6.25 -7.64
N ALA A 171 2.99 7.50 -8.03
CA ALA A 171 1.73 8.14 -8.38
C ALA A 171 1.28 7.66 -9.77
N ASN A 172 0.18 6.91 -9.84
CA ASN A 172 -0.31 6.35 -11.10
C ASN A 172 -0.61 7.43 -12.16
N ASP A 173 -0.98 8.65 -11.73
CA ASP A 173 -1.21 9.78 -12.63
C ASP A 173 0.02 10.16 -13.47
N LEU A 174 1.25 9.91 -12.98
CA LEU A 174 2.47 10.17 -13.73
C LEU A 174 2.59 9.24 -14.95
N LEU A 175 2.06 8.04 -14.84
CA LEU A 175 2.08 7.05 -15.93
C LEU A 175 1.11 7.39 -17.07
N LEU A 176 0.13 8.26 -16.83
CA LEU A 176 -0.75 8.77 -17.87
C LEU A 176 -0.01 9.70 -18.84
N GLN A 177 1.04 10.36 -18.38
CA GLN A 177 1.87 11.25 -19.19
C GLN A 177 2.73 10.47 -20.20
N GLU A 178 3.08 9.23 -19.89
CA GLU A 178 3.81 8.32 -20.76
C GLU A 178 2.89 7.60 -21.78
N GLY A 179 1.56 7.70 -21.56
CA GLY A 179 0.54 7.05 -22.39
C GLY A 179 0.23 7.82 -23.65
N THR A 180 -0.33 7.12 -24.63
CA THR A 180 -1.01 7.69 -25.78
C THR A 180 -2.52 7.80 -25.50
N GLU A 181 -3.26 8.58 -26.29
CA GLU A 181 -4.72 8.68 -26.19
C GLU A 181 -5.45 7.31 -26.29
N GLN A 182 -4.79 6.30 -26.84
CA GLN A 182 -5.32 4.94 -26.99
C GLN A 182 -4.93 3.99 -25.86
N THR A 183 -4.19 4.45 -24.83
CA THR A 183 -3.76 3.60 -23.73
C THR A 183 -4.97 3.15 -22.91
N SER A 184 -5.19 1.84 -22.83
CA SER A 184 -6.30 1.30 -22.03
C SER A 184 -6.02 1.44 -20.53
N VAL A 185 -7.08 1.41 -19.72
CA VAL A 185 -6.95 1.41 -18.24
C VAL A 185 -6.15 0.21 -17.75
N LEU A 186 -6.30 -0.95 -18.40
CA LEU A 186 -5.53 -2.15 -18.08
C LEU A 186 -4.04 -1.97 -18.36
N ASP A 187 -3.69 -1.30 -19.47
CA ASP A 187 -2.30 -1.01 -19.80
C ASP A 187 -1.68 -0.01 -18.81
N ALA A 188 -2.47 0.97 -18.35
CA ALA A 188 -2.00 1.91 -17.35
C ALA A 188 -1.65 1.22 -16.01
N PHE A 189 -2.51 0.31 -15.53
CA PHE A 189 -2.17 -0.50 -14.33
C PHE A 189 -1.00 -1.45 -14.61
N ALA A 190 -0.93 -2.05 -15.79
CA ALA A 190 0.19 -2.91 -16.18
C ALA A 190 1.53 -2.16 -16.16
N ARG A 191 1.55 -0.89 -16.57
CA ARG A 191 2.75 -0.04 -16.49
C ARG A 191 3.17 0.22 -15.05
N ALA A 192 2.22 0.46 -14.13
CA ALA A 192 2.54 0.61 -12.72
C ALA A 192 3.25 -0.65 -12.18
N ASP A 193 2.72 -1.83 -12.50
CA ASP A 193 3.34 -3.10 -12.09
C ASP A 193 4.76 -3.26 -12.67
N VAL A 194 4.98 -2.86 -13.94
CA VAL A 194 6.30 -2.89 -14.60
C VAL A 194 7.30 -1.97 -13.87
N TRP A 195 6.90 -0.74 -13.52
CA TRP A 195 7.77 0.19 -12.80
C TRP A 195 8.14 -0.34 -11.41
N ILE A 196 7.18 -0.90 -10.68
CA ILE A 196 7.45 -1.56 -9.39
C ILE A 196 8.41 -2.73 -9.58
N GLY A 197 8.17 -3.55 -10.60
CA GLY A 197 9.02 -4.68 -10.93
C GLY A 197 10.46 -4.27 -11.22
N ARG A 198 10.66 -3.23 -12.03
CA ARG A 198 11.99 -2.65 -12.31
C ARG A 198 12.66 -2.17 -11.03
N GLY A 199 11.90 -1.51 -10.13
CA GLY A 199 12.41 -1.04 -8.85
C GLY A 199 12.89 -2.18 -7.95
N VAL A 200 12.08 -3.21 -7.77
CA VAL A 200 12.43 -4.41 -6.99
C VAL A 200 13.66 -5.11 -7.58
N LYS A 201 13.67 -5.35 -8.90
CA LYS A 201 14.80 -5.99 -9.59
C LYS A 201 16.10 -5.24 -9.44
N SER A 202 16.06 -3.93 -9.50
CA SER A 202 17.25 -3.10 -9.40
C SER A 202 17.89 -3.23 -8.01
N ILE A 203 17.08 -3.17 -6.92
CA ILE A 203 17.61 -3.36 -5.57
C ILE A 203 18.01 -4.83 -5.33
N TRP A 204 17.20 -5.79 -5.81
CA TRP A 204 17.53 -7.20 -5.74
C TRP A 204 18.85 -7.51 -6.47
N GLY A 205 19.04 -6.96 -7.68
CA GLY A 205 20.24 -7.16 -8.49
C GLY A 205 21.51 -6.67 -7.81
N MET A 206 21.45 -5.57 -7.06
CA MET A 206 22.59 -5.07 -6.26
C MET A 206 23.08 -6.08 -5.22
N LEU A 207 22.16 -6.85 -4.65
CA LEU A 207 22.44 -7.77 -3.53
C LEU A 207 22.68 -9.21 -3.98
N ALA A 208 22.01 -9.63 -5.06
CA ALA A 208 22.03 -11.01 -5.53
C ALA A 208 23.13 -11.29 -6.57
N ARG A 209 23.62 -10.26 -7.26
CA ARG A 209 24.63 -10.39 -8.30
C ARG A 209 26.00 -9.99 -7.77
N THR A 210 27.02 -10.76 -8.12
CA THR A 210 28.41 -10.41 -7.83
C THR A 210 28.85 -9.29 -8.77
N GLY A 211 29.15 -8.11 -8.22
CA GLY A 211 29.56 -6.94 -8.97
C GLY A 211 31.07 -6.72 -8.95
N LEU A 212 31.53 -5.77 -9.78
CA LEU A 212 32.90 -5.26 -9.73
C LEU A 212 33.14 -4.48 -8.42
N ILE A 213 32.15 -3.76 -7.97
CA ILE A 213 32.08 -3.10 -6.67
C ILE A 213 30.81 -3.61 -6.01
N ASN A 214 30.97 -4.51 -5.04
CA ASN A 214 29.83 -5.11 -4.36
C ASN A 214 29.26 -4.16 -3.33
N LEU A 215 27.95 -3.94 -3.42
CA LEU A 215 27.17 -3.38 -2.33
C LEU A 215 26.80 -4.51 -1.37
N ASP A 216 27.34 -4.47 -0.16
CA ASP A 216 26.93 -5.43 0.84
C ASP A 216 25.58 -5.06 1.48
N PHE A 217 24.90 -6.05 2.02
CA PHE A 217 23.63 -5.84 2.70
C PHE A 217 23.73 -4.90 3.91
N GLN A 218 24.89 -4.86 4.57
CA GLN A 218 25.12 -3.99 5.71
C GLN A 218 25.17 -2.51 5.30
N ALA A 219 25.76 -2.20 4.14
CA ALA A 219 25.77 -0.86 3.58
C ALA A 219 24.33 -0.39 3.26
N LEU A 220 23.53 -1.27 2.65
CA LEU A 220 22.09 -1.00 2.44
C LEU A 220 21.36 -0.75 3.77
N ARG A 221 21.57 -1.61 4.76
CA ARG A 221 20.95 -1.50 6.08
C ARG A 221 21.36 -0.20 6.78
N GLN A 222 22.62 0.21 6.70
CA GLN A 222 23.10 1.47 7.26
C GLN A 222 22.49 2.69 6.56
N ALA A 223 22.30 2.64 5.23
CA ALA A 223 21.66 3.72 4.48
C ALA A 223 20.23 3.98 4.96
N PHE A 224 19.52 2.94 5.43
CA PHE A 224 18.12 3.00 5.86
C PHE A 224 17.91 2.86 7.37
N GLN A 225 18.93 3.07 8.21
CA GLN A 225 18.78 2.96 9.67
C GLN A 225 17.78 3.96 10.26
N GLN A 226 17.63 5.13 9.66
CA GLN A 226 16.71 6.15 10.13
C GLN A 226 15.34 5.98 9.49
N ARG A 227 14.32 5.79 10.32
CA ARG A 227 12.93 5.65 9.90
C ARG A 227 12.27 7.02 9.68
N GLY A 228 11.25 7.04 8.82
CA GLY A 228 10.44 8.25 8.62
C GLY A 228 11.06 9.28 7.67
N GLY A 229 12.27 9.03 7.18
CA GLY A 229 12.89 9.84 6.14
C GLY A 229 12.11 9.76 4.83
N LYS A 230 12.19 10.83 4.04
CA LYS A 230 11.69 10.77 2.66
C LYS A 230 12.67 9.97 1.83
N THR A 231 12.16 9.06 1.02
CA THR A 231 12.95 8.20 0.14
C THR A 231 12.89 8.73 -1.29
N LEU A 232 14.06 8.98 -1.86
CA LEU A 232 14.24 9.21 -3.29
C LEU A 232 14.54 7.87 -3.95
N PHE A 233 13.84 7.53 -5.02
CA PHE A 233 14.14 6.35 -5.82
C PHE A 233 14.00 6.66 -7.30
N GLY A 234 15.00 6.31 -8.09
CA GLY A 234 14.97 6.53 -9.53
C GLY A 234 15.77 5.48 -10.28
N LEU A 235 15.34 5.25 -11.51
CA LEU A 235 15.94 4.32 -12.47
C LEU A 235 16.17 5.05 -13.78
N GLY A 236 17.30 4.80 -14.43
CA GLY A 236 17.58 5.31 -15.76
C GLY A 236 18.32 4.28 -16.60
N VAL A 237 18.03 4.26 -17.89
CA VAL A 237 18.68 3.39 -18.87
C VAL A 237 19.20 4.23 -20.01
N GLY A 238 20.43 3.97 -20.41
CA GLY A 238 21.03 4.62 -21.58
C GLY A 238 21.72 3.61 -22.49
N GLU A 239 21.71 3.91 -23.78
CA GLU A 239 22.28 3.05 -24.81
C GLU A 239 23.22 3.83 -25.73
N GLY A 240 24.20 3.14 -26.32
CA GLY A 240 25.10 3.69 -27.35
C GLY A 240 26.35 4.39 -26.79
N GLU A 241 26.98 5.24 -27.59
CA GLU A 241 28.24 5.89 -27.25
C GLU A 241 28.14 6.80 -26.01
N ASN A 242 27.01 7.49 -25.87
CA ASN A 242 26.73 8.39 -24.74
C ASN A 242 25.80 7.76 -23.71
N ALA A 243 25.86 6.43 -23.54
CA ALA A 243 25.02 5.69 -22.60
C ALA A 243 24.96 6.28 -21.19
N PRO A 244 26.05 6.79 -20.56
CA PRO A 244 25.97 7.41 -19.24
C PRO A 244 25.08 8.66 -19.20
N LEU A 245 25.22 9.56 -20.17
CA LEU A 245 24.41 10.76 -20.24
C LEU A 245 22.95 10.45 -20.57
N ALA A 246 22.70 9.47 -21.45
CA ALA A 246 21.38 9.00 -21.77
C ALA A 246 20.70 8.38 -20.55
N ALA A 247 21.40 7.53 -19.77
CA ALA A 247 20.92 6.94 -18.54
C ALA A 247 20.58 8.01 -17.48
N PHE A 248 21.40 9.05 -17.36
CA PHE A 248 21.14 10.15 -16.44
C PHE A 248 19.91 10.97 -16.85
N ASN A 249 19.72 11.21 -18.15
CA ASN A 249 18.56 11.92 -18.65
C ASN A 249 17.28 11.11 -18.47
N ASP A 250 17.32 9.80 -18.71
CA ASP A 250 16.21 8.87 -18.45
C ASP A 250 15.87 8.81 -16.96
N LEU A 251 16.90 8.76 -16.08
CA LEU A 251 16.75 8.82 -14.63
C LEU A 251 15.95 10.06 -14.20
N LYS A 252 16.24 11.22 -14.78
CA LYS A 252 15.51 12.46 -14.44
C LYS A 252 14.04 12.43 -14.84
N GLN A 253 13.66 11.59 -15.78
CA GLN A 253 12.28 11.42 -16.24
C GLN A 253 11.57 10.24 -15.52
N CYS A 254 12.28 9.51 -14.66
CA CYS A 254 11.74 8.36 -13.96
C CYS A 254 10.52 8.73 -13.09
N PRO A 255 9.36 8.09 -13.28
CA PRO A 255 8.14 8.38 -12.49
C PRO A 255 8.31 8.16 -10.99
N LEU A 256 9.16 7.21 -10.61
CA LEU A 256 9.45 6.90 -9.21
C LEU A 256 10.24 8.02 -8.51
N LEU A 257 10.93 8.86 -9.30
CA LEU A 257 11.70 10.00 -8.81
C LEU A 257 10.81 11.22 -8.54
N HIS A 258 9.68 11.35 -9.24
CA HIS A 258 8.81 12.53 -9.22
C HIS A 258 7.78 12.49 -8.08
N THR A 259 8.21 12.12 -6.89
CA THR A 259 7.34 12.27 -5.72
C THR A 259 7.26 13.74 -5.31
N PRO A 260 6.06 14.33 -5.21
CA PRO A 260 5.87 15.78 -4.96
C PRO A 260 6.53 16.30 -3.66
N GLU A 261 6.87 15.36 -2.80
CA GLU A 261 7.33 15.65 -1.43
C GLU A 261 8.84 15.59 -1.26
N PHE A 262 9.61 15.23 -2.30
CA PHE A 262 11.04 15.09 -2.20
C PHE A 262 11.73 16.42 -2.52
N ALA A 263 12.39 17.01 -1.52
CA ALA A 263 13.41 18.03 -1.81
C ALA A 263 14.60 17.29 -2.46
N ARG A 264 15.03 17.74 -3.64
CA ARG A 264 16.03 17.08 -4.53
C ARG A 264 17.42 16.83 -3.94
N LYS A 265 17.57 16.82 -2.62
CA LYS A 265 18.85 16.61 -1.92
C LYS A 265 18.69 15.47 -0.92
N ALA A 266 19.46 14.41 -1.13
CA ALA A 266 19.60 13.31 -0.21
C ALA A 266 20.75 13.57 0.77
N ASP A 267 20.62 13.13 2.02
CA ASP A 267 21.73 13.13 2.98
C ASP A 267 22.56 11.84 2.83
N ARG A 268 21.93 10.78 2.39
CA ARG A 268 22.56 9.50 2.01
C ARG A 268 22.08 9.09 0.64
N LEU A 269 23.00 8.72 -0.22
CA LEU A 269 22.75 8.38 -1.60
C LEU A 269 23.42 7.06 -1.93
N MET A 270 22.64 6.09 -2.32
CA MET A 270 23.11 4.83 -2.87
C MET A 270 22.92 4.85 -4.39
N VAL A 271 23.97 4.56 -5.12
CA VAL A 271 23.96 4.53 -6.59
C VAL A 271 24.48 3.18 -7.05
N ASN A 272 23.68 2.46 -7.80
CA ASN A 272 24.11 1.23 -8.47
C ASN A 272 24.12 1.45 -9.97
N ILE A 273 25.25 1.13 -10.59
CA ILE A 273 25.44 1.19 -12.04
C ILE A 273 25.61 -0.23 -12.55
N THR A 274 24.79 -0.62 -13.52
CA THR A 274 24.89 -1.92 -14.18
C THR A 274 25.17 -1.68 -15.66
N GLY A 275 26.13 -2.38 -16.22
CA GLY A 275 26.48 -2.30 -17.65
C GLY A 275 27.14 -3.55 -18.16
N GLY A 276 27.37 -3.61 -19.46
CA GLY A 276 28.10 -4.72 -20.11
C GLY A 276 29.59 -4.74 -19.77
N ALA A 277 30.30 -5.69 -20.33
CA ALA A 277 31.76 -5.80 -20.21
C ALA A 277 32.54 -4.57 -20.77
N ASP A 278 31.84 -3.72 -21.54
CA ASP A 278 32.35 -2.47 -22.10
C ASP A 278 32.17 -1.27 -21.15
N LEU A 279 31.64 -1.46 -19.95
CA LEU A 279 31.48 -0.41 -18.94
C LEU A 279 32.86 0.05 -18.44
N SER A 280 33.32 1.21 -18.94
CA SER A 280 34.62 1.77 -18.56
C SER A 280 34.54 2.61 -17.29
N LEU A 281 35.68 2.73 -16.59
CA LEU A 281 35.79 3.59 -15.40
C LEU A 281 35.41 5.06 -15.70
N THR A 282 35.76 5.54 -16.90
CA THR A 282 35.40 6.89 -17.33
C THR A 282 33.89 7.08 -17.38
N ARG A 283 33.16 6.13 -17.99
CA ARG A 283 31.67 6.13 -18.05
C ARG A 283 31.03 6.07 -16.67
N VAL A 284 31.59 5.26 -15.77
CA VAL A 284 31.14 5.19 -14.37
C VAL A 284 31.32 6.54 -13.68
N ASN A 285 32.50 7.15 -13.82
CA ASN A 285 32.81 8.44 -13.20
C ASN A 285 31.94 9.59 -13.72
N GLU A 286 31.67 9.65 -15.02
CA GLU A 286 30.79 10.65 -15.64
C GLU A 286 29.36 10.55 -15.06
N LEU A 287 28.83 9.33 -15.01
CA LEU A 287 27.48 9.09 -14.47
C LEU A 287 27.40 9.40 -12.97
N MET A 288 28.39 8.98 -12.18
CA MET A 288 28.46 9.28 -10.76
C MET A 288 28.56 10.77 -10.48
N THR A 289 29.35 11.49 -11.25
CA THR A 289 29.47 12.95 -11.12
C THR A 289 28.11 13.62 -11.38
N ALA A 290 27.43 13.28 -12.47
CA ALA A 290 26.14 13.83 -12.81
C ALA A 290 25.07 13.53 -11.74
N VAL A 291 25.02 12.29 -11.25
CA VAL A 291 24.09 11.85 -10.21
C VAL A 291 24.33 12.55 -8.88
N THR A 292 25.60 12.66 -8.45
CA THR A 292 25.92 13.31 -7.17
C THR A 292 25.70 14.80 -7.19
N GLU A 293 25.99 15.48 -8.30
CA GLU A 293 25.69 16.91 -8.46
C GLU A 293 24.19 17.23 -8.38
N GLU A 294 23.34 16.36 -8.96
CA GLU A 294 21.89 16.56 -8.98
C GLU A 294 21.24 16.22 -7.65
N PHE A 295 21.56 15.05 -7.06
CA PHE A 295 20.81 14.49 -5.95
C PHE A 295 21.44 14.65 -4.58
N GLY A 296 22.74 14.94 -4.50
CA GLY A 296 23.38 15.03 -3.19
C GLY A 296 24.86 15.34 -3.25
N LYS A 297 25.22 16.58 -3.53
CA LYS A 297 26.63 17.02 -3.58
C LYS A 297 27.39 16.82 -2.26
N GLU A 298 26.67 16.86 -1.13
CA GLU A 298 27.21 16.68 0.22
C GLU A 298 26.73 15.35 0.85
N ALA A 299 26.03 14.50 0.08
CA ALA A 299 25.52 13.25 0.57
C ALA A 299 26.64 12.25 0.89
N HIS A 300 26.40 11.38 1.88
CA HIS A 300 27.19 10.18 2.02
C HIS A 300 26.83 9.22 0.89
N VAL A 301 27.75 9.09 -0.09
CA VAL A 301 27.52 8.29 -1.29
C VAL A 301 28.07 6.89 -1.12
N ILE A 302 27.22 5.88 -1.36
CA ILE A 302 27.57 4.47 -1.42
C ILE A 302 27.35 4.02 -2.87
N MET A 303 28.41 3.51 -3.52
CA MET A 303 28.36 3.13 -4.93
C MET A 303 28.52 1.63 -5.09
N GLY A 304 27.71 1.04 -5.99
CA GLY A 304 27.86 -0.29 -6.53
C GLY A 304 28.05 -0.27 -8.05
N ALA A 305 28.78 -1.25 -8.57
CA ALA A 305 28.93 -1.45 -10.00
C ALA A 305 28.82 -2.94 -10.33
N VAL A 306 27.89 -3.29 -11.18
CA VAL A 306 27.61 -4.68 -11.58
C VAL A 306 27.86 -4.82 -13.09
N ILE A 307 28.55 -5.87 -13.48
CA ILE A 307 28.72 -6.24 -14.89
C ILE A 307 27.70 -7.31 -15.23
N ASP A 308 26.88 -7.03 -16.23
CA ASP A 308 25.90 -7.94 -16.82
C ASP A 308 26.17 -8.05 -18.32
N GLU A 309 26.62 -9.21 -18.76
CA GLU A 309 27.00 -9.44 -20.18
C GLU A 309 25.83 -9.21 -21.14
N SER A 310 24.58 -9.28 -20.66
CA SER A 310 23.40 -9.01 -21.47
C SER A 310 23.20 -7.52 -21.78
N LEU A 311 23.91 -6.62 -21.09
CA LEU A 311 23.80 -5.17 -21.21
C LEU A 311 24.93 -4.55 -22.06
N GLN A 312 25.42 -5.28 -23.06
CA GLN A 312 26.45 -4.75 -23.96
C GLN A 312 25.98 -3.45 -24.63
N GLY A 313 26.77 -2.36 -24.50
CA GLY A 313 26.42 -1.05 -25.06
C GLY A 313 25.32 -0.31 -24.31
N LYS A 314 24.86 -0.84 -23.17
CA LYS A 314 23.81 -0.27 -22.32
C LYS A 314 24.35 0.00 -20.93
N VAL A 315 23.82 1.03 -20.30
CA VAL A 315 24.09 1.37 -18.90
C VAL A 315 22.76 1.57 -18.19
N GLU A 316 22.57 0.90 -17.08
CA GLU A 316 21.46 1.11 -16.17
C GLU A 316 21.97 1.78 -14.90
N VAL A 317 21.25 2.77 -14.40
CA VAL A 317 21.54 3.42 -13.12
C VAL A 317 20.32 3.31 -12.22
N CYS A 318 20.55 2.90 -10.97
CA CYS A 318 19.58 2.95 -9.90
C CYS A 318 20.09 3.90 -8.82
N VAL A 319 19.24 4.84 -8.44
CA VAL A 319 19.53 5.80 -7.39
C VAL A 319 18.52 5.61 -6.27
N LEU A 320 19.02 5.46 -5.06
CA LEU A 320 18.23 5.34 -3.86
C LEU A 320 18.79 6.30 -2.81
N GLY A 321 18.00 7.28 -2.41
CA GLY A 321 18.41 8.32 -1.46
C GLY A 321 17.47 8.42 -0.28
N THR A 322 18.00 8.85 0.87
CA THR A 322 17.22 9.15 2.05
C THR A 322 17.57 10.54 2.58
N THR A 323 16.57 11.25 3.10
CA THR A 323 16.78 12.50 3.82
C THR A 323 16.65 12.24 5.31
N ASP A 324 17.61 12.72 6.08
CA ASP A 324 17.52 12.73 7.53
C ASP A 324 16.56 13.86 7.95
N LEU A 325 15.42 13.49 8.51
CA LEU A 325 14.50 14.45 9.14
C LEU A 325 15.11 14.92 10.45
N GLY A 326 16.13 15.81 10.37
CA GLY A 326 16.89 16.33 11.49
C GLY A 326 16.15 16.29 12.84
N GLY A 327 16.43 15.27 13.65
CA GLY A 327 16.18 15.22 15.09
C GLY A 327 14.75 15.45 15.60
N ARG A 328 13.71 15.48 14.77
CA ARG A 328 12.33 15.52 15.26
C ARG A 328 11.93 14.10 15.69
N ASN A 329 12.14 13.80 16.96
CA ASN A 329 11.58 12.65 17.63
C ASN A 329 10.08 12.57 17.34
N PHE A 330 9.68 11.67 16.47
CA PHE A 330 8.29 11.25 16.40
C PHE A 330 7.98 10.57 17.74
N VAL A 331 7.29 11.31 18.61
CA VAL A 331 6.74 10.76 19.84
C VAL A 331 5.81 9.64 19.41
N ARG A 332 6.25 8.43 19.67
CA ARG A 332 5.47 7.21 19.48
C ARG A 332 4.12 7.43 20.18
N ARG A 333 3.04 7.50 19.42
CA ARG A 333 1.70 7.52 19.99
C ARG A 333 1.59 6.24 20.81
N PRO A 334 1.32 6.31 22.12
CA PRO A 334 1.20 5.10 22.92
C PRO A 334 0.09 4.26 22.31
N ALA A 335 0.40 2.98 22.06
CA ALA A 335 -0.60 2.01 21.68
C ALA A 335 -1.81 2.12 22.61
N PRO A 336 -3.05 2.04 22.12
CA PRO A 336 -4.21 2.03 22.97
C PRO A 336 -4.04 0.91 23.98
N ALA A 337 -3.99 1.29 25.28
CA ALA A 337 -3.75 0.36 26.37
C ALA A 337 -4.77 -0.77 26.26
N ALA A 338 -4.29 -1.99 26.09
CA ALA A 338 -5.12 -3.19 26.13
C ALA A 338 -5.87 -3.16 27.46
N ARG A 339 -7.20 -3.06 27.38
CA ARG A 339 -8.07 -3.23 28.54
C ARG A 339 -7.78 -4.60 29.14
N LYS A 340 -7.14 -4.61 30.29
CA LYS A 340 -7.03 -5.83 31.10
C LYS A 340 -8.44 -6.35 31.36
N PRO A 341 -8.68 -7.65 31.21
CA PRO A 341 -9.96 -8.22 31.62
C PRO A 341 -10.13 -8.01 33.12
N GLU A 342 -11.20 -7.34 33.49
CA GLU A 342 -11.65 -7.18 34.86
C GLU A 342 -11.97 -8.58 35.43
N LYS A 343 -11.21 -8.98 36.44
CA LYS A 343 -11.51 -10.18 37.26
C LYS A 343 -12.83 -9.97 37.97
N PRO A 344 -13.73 -10.95 38.00
CA PRO A 344 -14.93 -10.85 38.84
C PRO A 344 -14.54 -10.74 40.32
N ALA A 345 -15.07 -9.73 40.97
CA ALA A 345 -14.88 -9.51 42.40
C ALA A 345 -15.52 -10.67 43.18
N ALA A 346 -14.70 -11.33 43.99
CA ALA A 346 -15.13 -12.32 44.97
C ALA A 346 -15.92 -11.63 46.08
N SER A 347 -17.14 -12.11 46.33
CA SER A 347 -17.96 -11.75 47.46
C SER A 347 -17.28 -12.12 48.79
N SER A 348 -16.98 -11.15 49.63
CA SER A 348 -16.70 -11.38 51.05
C SER A 348 -17.90 -10.96 51.87
N THR A 349 -18.53 -11.97 52.46
CA THR A 349 -19.50 -11.88 53.56
C THR A 349 -18.84 -11.25 54.80
N SER A 350 -19.48 -10.23 55.35
CA SER A 350 -19.38 -9.95 56.79
C SER A 350 -20.70 -9.39 57.31
N THR A 351 -21.21 -10.10 58.28
CA THR A 351 -22.34 -9.90 59.16
C THR A 351 -22.28 -8.58 59.96
N ALA A 352 -23.38 -7.91 60.12
CA ALA A 352 -24.05 -7.56 61.37
C ALA A 352 -24.92 -6.28 61.29
N ALA A 353 -26.13 -6.47 61.66
CA ALA A 353 -26.99 -5.76 62.59
C ALA A 353 -27.80 -4.53 62.08
N GLU A 354 -29.09 -4.82 62.02
CA GLU A 354 -30.23 -4.06 62.59
C GLU A 354 -30.36 -2.54 62.34
N THR A 355 -31.36 -2.13 61.63
CA THR A 355 -32.58 -1.55 62.19
C THR A 355 -33.58 -1.21 61.05
N ASN A 356 -34.81 -1.73 61.20
CA ASN A 356 -36.06 -1.27 60.54
C ASN A 356 -36.50 0.07 61.13
N PRO A 357 -37.35 0.90 60.46
CA PRO A 357 -38.77 0.57 60.36
C PRO A 357 -39.46 1.02 59.02
N THR A 358 -40.33 0.17 58.57
CA THR A 358 -41.82 0.31 58.31
C THR A 358 -42.33 1.60 57.63
N VAL A 359 -43.07 1.46 56.53
CA VAL A 359 -44.47 1.81 56.37
C VAL A 359 -44.91 1.89 54.90
N LYS A 360 -45.88 1.02 54.55
CA LYS A 360 -47.12 1.06 53.80
C LYS A 360 -47.08 1.23 52.29
N THR A 361 -47.34 0.18 51.54
CA THR A 361 -48.62 -0.30 50.98
C THR A 361 -49.53 0.79 50.37
N THR A 362 -49.71 0.73 49.07
CA THR A 362 -51.09 0.62 48.50
C THR A 362 -51.02 -0.03 47.11
N LEU A 363 -51.79 -1.09 46.98
CA LEU A 363 -52.23 -1.79 45.79
C LEU A 363 -53.30 -0.98 45.08
N THR A 364 -53.33 -0.98 43.77
CA THR A 364 -54.57 -1.12 43.02
C THR A 364 -54.30 -1.88 41.74
N ALA A 365 -55.03 -2.96 41.62
CA ALA A 365 -55.19 -3.80 40.44
C ALA A 365 -56.38 -3.29 39.61
N GLU A 366 -56.34 -3.61 38.32
CA GLU A 366 -57.45 -4.05 37.49
C GLU A 366 -56.91 -4.20 36.04
N SER A 367 -56.81 -5.33 35.49
CA SER A 367 -57.75 -6.32 34.90
C SER A 367 -58.12 -6.01 33.46
N GLY A 368 -57.95 -7.00 32.61
CA GLY A 368 -58.70 -7.18 31.35
C GLY A 368 -57.78 -7.53 30.15
N SER A 369 -57.41 -8.76 29.96
CA SER A 369 -58.08 -9.90 29.28
C SER A 369 -58.46 -9.62 27.81
N ARG A 370 -57.76 -10.26 26.87
CA ARG A 370 -58.24 -11.27 25.92
C ARG A 370 -57.49 -11.29 24.60
N SER A 371 -56.79 -12.39 24.36
CA SER A 371 -56.66 -12.95 22.99
C SER A 371 -57.98 -13.58 22.58
N PRO A 372 -58.28 -13.72 21.27
CA PRO A 372 -58.10 -15.02 20.64
C PRO A 372 -57.71 -15.00 19.14
N VAL A 373 -56.89 -15.96 18.74
CA VAL A 373 -57.11 -17.10 17.83
C VAL A 373 -57.47 -16.83 16.36
N LEU A 374 -56.54 -17.34 15.54
CA LEU A 374 -56.59 -17.97 14.20
C LEU A 374 -57.87 -17.78 13.36
N ALA A 375 -57.65 -17.41 12.11
CA ALA A 375 -58.32 -18.05 10.98
C ALA A 375 -57.48 -17.91 9.70
N THR A 376 -57.10 -19.02 9.16
CA THR A 376 -56.56 -19.30 7.84
C THR A 376 -57.61 -19.00 6.77
N THR A 377 -57.23 -18.27 5.71
CA THR A 377 -57.84 -18.48 4.38
C THR A 377 -56.81 -18.23 3.27
N VAL A 378 -56.60 -19.22 2.49
CA VAL A 378 -55.87 -19.27 1.24
C VAL A 378 -56.67 -18.53 0.18
N HIS A 379 -56.04 -17.62 -0.57
CA HIS A 379 -56.50 -17.33 -1.94
C HIS A 379 -55.29 -16.91 -2.84
N ASN A 380 -55.16 -17.64 -3.90
CA ASN A 380 -54.31 -17.45 -5.05
C ASN A 380 -54.59 -16.09 -5.75
N GLY A 381 -53.55 -15.41 -6.20
CA GLY A 381 -53.71 -14.31 -7.11
C GLY A 381 -52.37 -13.60 -7.35
N ALA A 382 -51.66 -14.05 -8.37
CA ALA A 382 -50.49 -13.39 -8.89
C ALA A 382 -50.84 -11.98 -9.40
N LYS A 383 -50.23 -10.96 -8.87
CA LYS A 383 -50.04 -9.67 -9.56
C LYS A 383 -48.59 -9.23 -9.45
N LYS A 384 -47.98 -9.06 -10.61
CA LYS A 384 -46.69 -8.38 -10.85
C LYS A 384 -46.75 -6.98 -10.20
N PRO A 385 -45.66 -6.46 -9.64
CA PRO A 385 -45.57 -5.05 -9.33
C PRO A 385 -45.50 -4.27 -10.65
N GLU A 386 -46.43 -3.39 -10.85
CA GLU A 386 -46.44 -2.37 -11.87
C GLU A 386 -45.23 -1.46 -11.61
N GLN A 387 -44.39 -1.34 -12.65
CA GLN A 387 -43.45 -0.23 -12.78
C GLN A 387 -44.28 1.04 -12.92
N GLU A 388 -44.10 1.98 -12.02
CA GLU A 388 -44.57 3.35 -12.17
C GLU A 388 -43.86 3.97 -13.37
N GLU A 389 -44.57 4.12 -14.46
CA GLU A 389 -44.21 4.87 -15.65
C GLU A 389 -44.11 6.34 -15.26
N PHE A 390 -42.89 6.89 -15.24
CA PHE A 390 -42.70 8.34 -15.13
C PHE A 390 -43.25 9.01 -16.40
N GLY A 391 -44.46 9.47 -16.33
CA GLY A 391 -45.13 10.24 -17.37
C GLY A 391 -44.48 11.61 -17.59
N PHE A 392 -43.70 11.74 -18.65
CA PHE A 392 -43.27 13.01 -19.23
C PHE A 392 -44.33 13.46 -20.29
N GLY A 393 -45.33 14.20 -19.84
CA GLY A 393 -46.27 14.79 -20.74
C GLY A 393 -46.96 16.01 -20.09
N GLY A 394 -46.51 17.21 -20.41
CA GLY A 394 -47.13 18.45 -19.99
C GLY A 394 -46.39 19.67 -20.49
N SER A 395 -46.89 20.27 -21.54
CA SER A 395 -46.45 21.51 -22.16
C SER A 395 -46.50 22.71 -21.22
N GLY A 396 -45.34 23.37 -20.98
CA GLY A 396 -45.19 24.67 -20.33
C GLY A 396 -43.72 24.97 -20.04
N PRO A 397 -43.28 26.24 -20.10
CA PRO A 397 -41.86 26.58 -19.97
C PRO A 397 -41.43 26.74 -18.48
N GLU A 398 -41.74 25.77 -17.64
CA GLU A 398 -41.17 25.67 -16.31
C GLU A 398 -40.33 24.41 -16.26
N THR A 399 -39.00 24.61 -16.33
CA THR A 399 -38.03 23.54 -16.09
C THR A 399 -38.21 23.03 -14.67
N ALA A 400 -38.76 21.84 -14.53
CA ALA A 400 -38.99 21.20 -13.24
C ALA A 400 -37.66 20.98 -12.52
N ARG A 401 -37.50 21.60 -11.34
CA ARG A 401 -36.31 21.53 -10.45
C ARG A 401 -36.29 20.24 -9.62
N GLY A 402 -37.27 19.38 -9.74
CA GLY A 402 -37.36 18.11 -9.02
C GLY A 402 -37.35 18.31 -7.50
N SER A 403 -36.46 17.63 -6.79
CA SER A 403 -36.35 17.68 -5.32
C SER A 403 -35.92 19.05 -4.76
N PHE A 404 -35.45 19.97 -5.59
CA PHE A 404 -34.96 21.32 -5.22
C PHE A 404 -36.00 22.43 -5.36
N ASP A 405 -37.24 22.08 -5.60
CA ASP A 405 -38.32 23.06 -5.86
C ASP A 405 -38.60 23.99 -4.66
N LYS A 406 -38.22 23.60 -3.46
CA LYS A 406 -38.41 24.34 -2.19
C LYS A 406 -37.15 24.98 -1.62
N SER A 407 -36.00 24.91 -2.34
CA SER A 407 -34.73 25.49 -1.90
C SER A 407 -34.40 26.80 -2.60
N ASP A 408 -33.59 27.66 -1.96
CA ASP A 408 -33.09 28.88 -2.60
C ASP A 408 -32.29 28.52 -3.87
N ARG A 409 -32.44 29.37 -4.90
CA ARG A 409 -31.81 29.12 -6.23
C ARG A 409 -30.30 29.21 -6.16
N ASN A 410 -29.64 28.16 -6.60
CA ASN A 410 -28.21 28.16 -6.72
C ASN A 410 -27.79 28.66 -8.12
N LEU A 411 -27.58 29.97 -8.24
CA LEU A 411 -27.28 30.63 -9.52
C LEU A 411 -25.78 30.83 -9.69
N PHE A 412 -25.23 30.37 -10.79
CA PHE A 412 -23.88 30.66 -11.24
C PHE A 412 -23.92 31.18 -12.69
N GLU A 413 -23.31 32.35 -12.94
CA GLU A 413 -23.36 33.03 -14.24
C GLU A 413 -24.76 33.13 -14.89
N GLY A 414 -25.79 33.32 -14.07
CA GLY A 414 -27.16 33.42 -14.54
C GLY A 414 -27.85 32.08 -14.86
N GLN A 415 -27.18 30.95 -14.63
CA GLN A 415 -27.69 29.59 -14.82
C GLN A 415 -28.08 28.98 -13.48
N ASP A 416 -29.26 28.37 -13.40
CA ASP A 416 -29.72 27.64 -12.22
C ASP A 416 -29.04 26.25 -12.19
N LEU A 417 -28.13 26.04 -11.21
CA LEU A 417 -27.35 24.80 -11.08
C LEU A 417 -28.21 23.64 -10.56
N ASP A 418 -29.37 23.90 -9.99
CA ASP A 418 -30.27 22.86 -9.51
C ASP A 418 -31.04 22.18 -10.65
N VAL A 419 -31.00 22.76 -11.84
CA VAL A 419 -31.54 22.15 -13.07
C VAL A 419 -30.47 21.26 -13.73
N PRO A 420 -30.80 19.99 -14.03
CA PRO A 420 -29.85 19.08 -14.69
C PRO A 420 -29.26 19.67 -15.97
N THR A 421 -27.95 19.42 -16.20
CA THR A 421 -27.17 20.03 -17.28
C THR A 421 -27.75 19.78 -18.68
N TYR A 422 -28.36 18.62 -18.93
CA TYR A 422 -28.98 18.29 -20.21
C TYR A 422 -30.22 19.15 -20.48
N LEU A 423 -31.01 19.49 -19.46
CA LEU A 423 -32.14 20.38 -19.56
C LEU A 423 -31.71 21.85 -19.77
N ARG A 424 -30.66 22.28 -19.05
CA ARG A 424 -30.07 23.61 -19.21
C ARG A 424 -29.50 23.85 -20.60
N LYS A 425 -28.92 22.80 -21.20
CA LYS A 425 -28.31 22.85 -22.56
C LYS A 425 -29.27 22.43 -23.67
N GLY A 426 -30.56 22.14 -23.38
CA GLY A 426 -31.55 21.74 -24.37
C GLY A 426 -31.22 20.44 -25.11
N ILE A 427 -30.45 19.53 -24.49
CA ILE A 427 -30.04 18.26 -25.10
C ILE A 427 -31.22 17.30 -25.03
N LYS A 428 -31.73 16.92 -26.22
CA LYS A 428 -32.76 15.88 -26.32
C LYS A 428 -32.11 14.52 -26.15
N ILE A 429 -32.45 13.82 -25.07
CA ILE A 429 -32.04 12.44 -24.85
C ILE A 429 -33.09 11.58 -25.55
N SER A 430 -32.72 10.89 -26.67
CA SER A 430 -33.53 9.80 -27.22
C SER A 430 -33.29 8.56 -26.37
N VAL A 431 -34.37 8.04 -25.80
CA VAL A 431 -34.40 6.77 -25.04
C VAL A 431 -34.53 5.63 -26.03
#